data_4d7b43ebdeee734c9a66f8d5aaa39cfe
#
_entry.id   4d7b43ebdeee734c9a66f8d5aaa39cfe
#
_cell.length_a   1.000
_cell.length_b   1.000
_cell.length_c   1.000
_cell.angle_alpha   90.00
_cell.angle_beta   90.00
_cell.angle_gamma   90.00
#
_symmetry.space_group_name_H-M   'P 1'
#
loop_
_entity.id
_entity.type
_entity.pdbx_description
1 polymer ?
#
loop_
_entity_poly.entity_id
_entity_poly.type
_entity_poly.pdbx_seq_one_letter_code
_entity_poly.pdbx_strand_id
1 'polypeptide(L)'
;RTTYPDARVGVVDLEGRLVMPGIIDLHTHMRDPGLTHKEDFYTGSRACAKGGITTFFDMPNTQPPTVTAQALTEKIAQAARVSAVNFGFHFGASKNNNIDEIRRVIGSGQARSTKVFMNVSTGLMLIEDTALLAEIFKVGGLVFVHAEAEMIDKAIELNARYGNGLYICHISSEEEMRTVIKAKQNPALHNRQHPIYAEVTPHHLFLHTGMREASAEADMLLRMKPELKAQSDTAFLMQAIRDGYVDTIGTDHAPHTLDEKLAQLTFGIPGAETSLALMLAAAAKGNITLPLLQKLMSENPAAILGLTHKGVLAKGADADITVADTAVHWQLGRKDIVSKCGWSPFEGWNFIGKNYMTIVNGNIVYRDGRFAADLRERPAGRFVFQI
;
A
#
# COMPACT_ATOMS: atom_id res chain seq x y z
N ARG A 1 -3.84 7.54 36.02
CA ARG A 1 -2.56 8.26 35.75
C ARG A 1 -1.44 7.30 36.11
N THR A 2 -0.69 6.83 35.13
CA THR A 2 0.52 6.04 35.37
C THR A 2 1.64 7.04 35.68
N THR A 3 2.17 7.05 36.90
CA THR A 3 3.35 7.84 37.25
C THR A 3 4.59 7.11 36.74
N TYR A 4 5.34 7.73 35.84
CA TYR A 4 6.64 7.24 35.42
C TYR A 4 7.71 7.71 36.42
N PRO A 5 8.43 6.82 37.09
CA PRO A 5 9.37 7.19 38.16
C PRO A 5 10.71 7.73 37.67
N ASP A 6 10.96 7.76 36.34
CA ASP A 6 12.25 8.21 35.81
C ASP A 6 12.12 9.61 35.18
N ALA A 7 12.83 10.60 35.77
CA ALA A 7 12.86 11.98 35.29
C ALA A 7 13.41 12.15 33.86
N ARG A 8 13.94 11.08 33.24
CA ARG A 8 14.44 11.07 31.86
C ARG A 8 13.36 10.70 30.84
N VAL A 9 12.15 10.37 31.27
CA VAL A 9 11.03 10.02 30.40
C VAL A 9 10.29 11.28 29.96
N GLY A 10 10.38 11.61 28.66
CA GLY A 10 9.54 12.65 28.07
C GLY A 10 8.09 12.16 27.94
N VAL A 11 7.13 12.96 28.43
CA VAL A 11 5.69 12.67 28.28
C VAL A 11 5.14 13.57 27.18
N VAL A 12 4.42 12.98 26.23
CA VAL A 12 3.65 13.70 25.21
C VAL A 12 2.18 13.51 25.50
N ASP A 13 1.48 14.59 25.88
CA ASP A 13 0.02 14.56 26.00
C ASP A 13 -0.59 14.60 24.58
N LEU A 14 -1.40 13.60 24.29
CA LEU A 14 -2.06 13.45 22.98
C LEU A 14 -3.49 13.98 22.98
N GLU A 15 -3.95 14.56 24.11
CA GLU A 15 -5.24 15.28 24.20
C GLU A 15 -6.43 14.42 23.71
N GLY A 16 -6.40 13.12 24.00
CA GLY A 16 -7.47 12.19 23.61
C GLY A 16 -7.44 11.70 22.16
N ARG A 17 -6.40 12.00 21.40
CA ARG A 17 -6.21 11.49 20.02
C ARG A 17 -6.04 9.98 19.99
N LEU A 18 -6.49 9.38 18.90
CA LEU A 18 -6.35 7.94 18.65
C LEU A 18 -4.87 7.57 18.47
N VAL A 19 -4.42 6.58 19.25
CA VAL A 19 -3.09 5.96 19.07
C VAL A 19 -3.29 4.55 18.53
N MET A 20 -2.64 4.25 17.42
CA MET A 20 -2.70 2.94 16.79
C MET A 20 -1.30 2.48 16.36
N PRO A 21 -1.09 1.17 16.15
CA PRO A 21 0.14 0.68 15.51
C PRO A 21 0.36 1.39 14.20
N GLY A 22 1.61 1.60 13.85
CA GLY A 22 1.98 2.24 12.60
C GLY A 22 1.34 1.56 11.39
N ILE A 23 0.80 2.36 10.48
CA ILE A 23 0.20 1.87 9.23
C ILE A 23 1.27 1.26 8.35
N ILE A 24 0.93 0.11 7.74
CA ILE A 24 1.76 -0.62 6.80
C ILE A 24 1.03 -0.67 5.46
N ASP A 25 1.61 -0.03 4.46
CA ASP A 25 1.08 0.00 3.10
C ASP A 25 1.81 -1.02 2.23
N LEU A 26 1.11 -2.05 1.79
CA LEU A 26 1.68 -3.13 1.00
C LEU A 26 1.73 -2.83 -0.51
N HIS A 27 1.29 -1.62 -0.93
CA HIS A 27 1.15 -1.33 -2.35
C HIS A 27 1.50 0.12 -2.68
N THR A 28 2.76 0.37 -3.03
CA THR A 28 3.22 1.70 -3.44
C THR A 28 4.12 1.63 -4.67
N HIS A 29 4.21 2.75 -5.40
CA HIS A 29 5.10 2.95 -6.54
C HIS A 29 5.91 4.23 -6.31
N MET A 30 7.06 4.11 -5.62
CA MET A 30 7.95 5.24 -5.30
C MET A 30 8.74 5.74 -6.51
N ARG A 31 8.54 5.10 -7.67
CA ARG A 31 9.13 5.53 -8.95
C ARG A 31 10.66 5.57 -9.00
N ASP A 32 11.32 5.08 -7.99
CA ASP A 32 12.77 5.08 -7.83
C ASP A 32 13.29 3.62 -7.83
N PRO A 33 14.22 3.28 -8.71
CA PRO A 33 14.99 4.11 -9.64
C PRO A 33 14.27 4.45 -10.96
N GLY A 34 14.80 5.46 -11.67
CA GLY A 34 14.59 5.72 -13.09
C GLY A 34 13.40 6.59 -13.46
N LEU A 35 12.43 6.79 -12.55
CA LEU A 35 11.25 7.64 -12.77
C LEU A 35 11.13 8.73 -11.70
N THR A 36 12.27 9.16 -11.15
CA THR A 36 12.37 10.06 -9.99
C THR A 36 11.86 11.48 -10.23
N HIS A 37 11.54 11.82 -11.46
CA HIS A 37 10.83 13.07 -11.77
C HIS A 37 9.35 13.04 -11.30
N LYS A 38 8.75 11.84 -11.15
CA LYS A 38 7.37 11.64 -10.69
C LYS A 38 7.29 11.55 -9.17
N GLU A 39 8.19 10.75 -8.57
CA GLU A 39 8.31 10.51 -7.15
C GLU A 39 9.69 9.89 -6.87
N ASP A 40 10.19 9.96 -5.63
CA ASP A 40 11.39 9.28 -5.18
C ASP A 40 11.23 8.79 -3.74
N PHE A 41 12.21 8.00 -3.24
CA PHE A 41 12.13 7.47 -1.87
C PHE A 41 12.13 8.57 -0.80
N TYR A 42 12.75 9.71 -1.04
CA TYR A 42 12.76 10.80 -0.06
C TYR A 42 11.38 11.47 0.03
N THR A 43 10.81 11.90 -1.09
CA THR A 43 9.53 12.61 -1.12
C THR A 43 8.35 11.68 -0.88
N GLY A 44 8.35 10.47 -1.46
CA GLY A 44 7.32 9.47 -1.26
C GLY A 44 7.26 8.95 0.18
N SER A 45 8.41 8.71 0.83
CA SER A 45 8.41 8.31 2.25
C SER A 45 7.92 9.41 3.20
N ARG A 46 8.13 10.68 2.85
CA ARG A 46 7.54 11.83 3.58
C ARG A 46 6.04 11.92 3.35
N ALA A 47 5.57 11.66 2.12
CA ALA A 47 4.14 11.55 1.84
C ALA A 47 3.50 10.42 2.68
N CYS A 48 4.16 9.27 2.77
CA CYS A 48 3.79 8.18 3.68
C CYS A 48 3.72 8.65 5.14
N ALA A 49 4.78 9.29 5.65
CA ALA A 49 4.84 9.78 7.03
C ALA A 49 3.71 10.77 7.32
N LYS A 50 3.40 11.69 6.40
CA LYS A 50 2.26 12.61 6.53
C LYS A 50 0.93 11.87 6.54
N GLY A 51 0.78 10.82 5.73
CA GLY A 51 -0.39 9.95 5.70
C GLY A 51 -0.54 9.01 6.89
N GLY A 52 0.42 9.00 7.84
CA GLY A 52 0.42 8.08 8.99
C GLY A 52 1.04 6.71 8.70
N ILE A 53 1.56 6.50 7.51
CA ILE A 53 2.20 5.24 7.10
C ILE A 53 3.62 5.21 7.66
N THR A 54 3.93 4.18 8.44
CA THR A 54 5.24 3.97 9.07
C THR A 54 6.10 2.96 8.31
N THR A 55 5.48 2.19 7.42
CA THR A 55 6.15 1.18 6.60
C THR A 55 5.45 1.10 5.25
N PHE A 56 6.20 1.18 4.14
CA PHE A 56 5.67 0.93 2.81
C PHE A 56 6.37 -0.26 2.14
N PHE A 57 5.67 -0.89 1.21
CA PHE A 57 6.21 -1.88 0.28
C PHE A 57 6.10 -1.38 -1.14
N ASP A 58 7.25 -1.24 -1.79
CA ASP A 58 7.32 -0.69 -3.14
C ASP A 58 7.34 -1.77 -4.22
N MET A 59 6.61 -1.51 -5.29
CA MET A 59 6.44 -2.39 -6.43
C MET A 59 7.68 -2.41 -7.35
N PRO A 60 7.88 -3.51 -8.11
CA PRO A 60 9.10 -3.72 -8.88
C PRO A 60 9.15 -3.01 -10.24
N ASN A 61 8.07 -2.38 -10.70
CA ASN A 61 7.94 -1.78 -12.04
C ASN A 61 8.62 -0.40 -12.16
N THR A 62 9.88 -0.36 -11.80
CA THR A 62 10.81 0.77 -11.91
C THR A 62 11.64 0.70 -13.20
N GLN A 63 12.59 1.59 -13.42
CA GLN A 63 13.50 1.61 -14.56
C GLN A 63 14.97 1.71 -14.10
N PRO A 64 15.73 0.60 -14.09
CA PRO A 64 15.31 -0.76 -14.50
C PRO A 64 14.31 -1.37 -13.51
N PRO A 65 13.57 -2.44 -13.93
CA PRO A 65 12.67 -3.15 -13.03
C PRO A 65 13.45 -3.98 -12.01
N THR A 66 12.87 -4.18 -10.82
CA THR A 66 13.49 -4.96 -9.73
C THR A 66 13.24 -6.47 -9.95
N VAL A 67 13.98 -7.07 -10.89
CA VAL A 67 13.82 -8.47 -11.33
C VAL A 67 15.12 -9.30 -11.19
N THR A 68 16.15 -8.73 -10.58
CA THR A 68 17.41 -9.41 -10.22
C THR A 68 17.77 -9.12 -8.77
N ALA A 69 18.48 -10.04 -8.12
CA ALA A 69 18.96 -9.85 -6.75
C ALA A 69 19.86 -8.61 -6.61
N GLN A 70 20.64 -8.30 -7.63
CA GLN A 70 21.47 -7.10 -7.66
C GLN A 70 20.60 -5.85 -7.65
N ALA A 71 19.60 -5.74 -8.54
CA ALA A 71 18.69 -4.60 -8.60
C ALA A 71 17.95 -4.39 -7.27
N LEU A 72 17.54 -5.48 -6.60
CA LEU A 72 16.93 -5.40 -5.27
C LEU A 72 17.91 -4.85 -4.23
N THR A 73 19.15 -5.34 -4.20
CA THR A 73 20.19 -4.88 -3.27
C THR A 73 20.50 -3.39 -3.44
N GLU A 74 20.62 -2.93 -4.69
CA GLU A 74 20.85 -1.53 -5.02
C GLU A 74 19.66 -0.65 -4.58
N LYS A 75 18.43 -1.11 -4.82
CA LYS A 75 17.19 -0.43 -4.42
C LYS A 75 17.07 -0.32 -2.90
N ILE A 76 17.41 -1.39 -2.15
CA ILE A 76 17.47 -1.37 -0.68
C ILE A 76 18.49 -0.31 -0.20
N ALA A 77 19.70 -0.32 -0.76
CA ALA A 77 20.74 0.62 -0.38
C ALA A 77 20.36 2.09 -0.68
N GLN A 78 19.64 2.32 -1.78
CA GLN A 78 19.15 3.64 -2.17
C GLN A 78 18.09 4.15 -1.19
N ALA A 79 17.06 3.36 -0.90
CA ALA A 79 16.01 3.72 0.04
C ALA A 79 16.56 3.94 1.47
N ALA A 80 17.51 3.13 1.93
CA ALA A 80 18.11 3.24 3.25
C ALA A 80 18.82 4.58 3.51
N ARG A 81 19.23 5.28 2.46
CA ARG A 81 19.93 6.56 2.57
C ARG A 81 18.99 7.75 2.80
N VAL A 82 17.71 7.62 2.48
CA VAL A 82 16.81 8.78 2.39
C VAL A 82 15.41 8.56 2.95
N SER A 83 14.99 7.32 3.22
CA SER A 83 13.61 7.04 3.61
C SER A 83 13.28 7.53 5.01
N ALA A 84 12.23 8.33 5.13
CA ALA A 84 11.69 8.81 6.40
C ALA A 84 10.93 7.72 7.18
N VAL A 85 10.45 6.67 6.51
CA VAL A 85 9.69 5.56 7.10
C VAL A 85 10.31 4.21 6.71
N ASN A 86 9.96 3.15 7.43
CA ASN A 86 10.42 1.81 7.11
C ASN A 86 9.97 1.38 5.71
N PHE A 87 10.69 0.47 5.09
CA PHE A 87 10.44 0.05 3.73
C PHE A 87 10.75 -1.42 3.48
N GLY A 88 10.01 -2.01 2.56
CA GLY A 88 10.25 -3.30 1.96
C GLY A 88 10.00 -3.25 0.46
N PHE A 89 10.30 -4.35 -0.23
CA PHE A 89 10.14 -4.44 -1.68
C PHE A 89 9.50 -5.76 -2.08
N HIS A 90 8.59 -5.69 -3.06
CA HIS A 90 8.16 -6.85 -3.81
C HIS A 90 9.17 -7.15 -4.91
N PHE A 91 9.53 -8.42 -5.06
CA PHE A 91 10.40 -8.84 -6.16
C PHE A 91 9.57 -9.05 -7.43
N GLY A 92 10.04 -8.59 -8.56
CA GLY A 92 9.32 -8.66 -9.83
C GLY A 92 9.51 -9.99 -10.55
N ALA A 93 8.42 -10.59 -11.01
CA ALA A 93 8.47 -11.61 -12.03
C ALA A 93 8.64 -10.97 -13.42
N SER A 94 9.39 -11.63 -14.31
CA SER A 94 9.70 -11.15 -15.66
C SER A 94 9.26 -12.14 -16.72
N LYS A 95 8.70 -11.63 -17.82
CA LYS A 95 8.38 -12.44 -19.01
C LYS A 95 9.61 -13.11 -19.64
N ASN A 96 10.82 -12.64 -19.33
CA ASN A 96 12.08 -13.22 -19.79
C ASN A 96 12.57 -14.36 -18.89
N ASN A 97 11.70 -14.92 -18.05
CA ASN A 97 11.95 -16.02 -17.16
C ASN A 97 13.13 -15.78 -16.18
N ASN A 98 12.82 -15.17 -15.05
CA ASN A 98 13.77 -14.94 -13.95
C ASN A 98 13.53 -15.84 -12.74
N ILE A 99 13.07 -17.07 -12.94
CA ILE A 99 12.72 -18.04 -11.88
C ILE A 99 13.86 -18.26 -10.90
N ASP A 100 15.10 -18.38 -11.38
CA ASP A 100 16.26 -18.60 -10.52
C ASP A 100 16.56 -17.40 -9.62
N GLU A 101 16.38 -16.19 -10.12
CA GLU A 101 16.48 -14.96 -9.32
C GLU A 101 15.35 -14.89 -8.27
N ILE A 102 14.10 -15.24 -8.63
CA ILE A 102 12.99 -15.33 -7.69
C ILE A 102 13.32 -16.33 -6.57
N ARG A 103 13.73 -17.55 -6.93
CA ARG A 103 14.12 -18.60 -5.97
C ARG A 103 15.22 -18.14 -5.04
N ARG A 104 16.24 -17.47 -5.57
CA ARG A 104 17.37 -16.94 -4.82
C ARG A 104 16.92 -15.87 -3.81
N VAL A 105 16.13 -14.89 -4.25
CA VAL A 105 15.72 -13.75 -3.43
C VAL A 105 14.72 -14.17 -2.34
N ILE A 106 13.72 -14.98 -2.69
CA ILE A 106 12.76 -15.51 -1.72
C ILE A 106 13.46 -16.45 -0.72
N GLY A 107 14.34 -17.34 -1.20
CA GLY A 107 15.09 -18.26 -0.35
C GLY A 107 16.08 -17.56 0.60
N SER A 108 16.61 -16.40 0.24
CA SER A 108 17.48 -15.59 1.11
C SER A 108 16.72 -14.76 2.15
N GLY A 109 15.38 -14.60 1.99
CA GLY A 109 14.56 -13.74 2.85
C GLY A 109 14.67 -12.24 2.55
N GLN A 110 15.41 -11.82 1.53
CA GLN A 110 15.48 -10.41 1.10
C GLN A 110 14.15 -9.87 0.58
N ALA A 111 13.29 -10.75 0.04
CA ALA A 111 11.88 -10.47 -0.17
C ALA A 111 11.05 -11.67 0.28
N ARG A 112 9.78 -11.43 0.64
CA ARG A 112 8.83 -12.50 1.03
C ARG A 112 7.73 -12.69 0.01
N SER A 113 7.73 -11.89 -1.02
CA SER A 113 6.68 -11.83 -2.02
C SER A 113 7.22 -11.56 -3.41
N THR A 114 6.52 -12.12 -4.39
CA THR A 114 6.77 -11.88 -5.82
C THR A 114 5.58 -11.17 -6.43
N LYS A 115 5.82 -10.05 -7.12
CA LYS A 115 4.78 -9.32 -7.87
C LYS A 115 4.72 -9.82 -9.31
N VAL A 116 3.50 -10.13 -9.75
CA VAL A 116 3.15 -10.58 -11.10
C VAL A 116 2.10 -9.65 -11.70
N PHE A 117 2.29 -9.24 -12.94
CA PHE A 117 1.29 -8.52 -13.72
C PHE A 117 0.65 -9.51 -14.71
N MET A 118 -0.62 -9.84 -14.48
CA MET A 118 -1.39 -10.80 -15.30
C MET A 118 -2.32 -10.08 -16.29
N ASN A 119 -2.53 -8.78 -16.11
CA ASN A 119 -3.21 -7.89 -17.05
C ASN A 119 -2.30 -6.72 -17.41
N VAL A 120 -2.66 -5.98 -18.45
CA VAL A 120 -1.94 -4.78 -18.91
C VAL A 120 -1.99 -3.71 -17.82
N SER A 121 -0.82 -3.27 -17.37
CA SER A 121 -0.64 -2.22 -16.39
C SER A 121 0.48 -1.28 -16.83
N THR A 122 0.89 -0.37 -15.96
CA THR A 122 2.02 0.53 -16.22
C THR A 122 3.35 -0.26 -16.23
N GLY A 123 4.06 -0.24 -17.35
CA GLY A 123 5.34 -0.95 -17.54
C GLY A 123 5.21 -2.19 -18.43
N LEU A 124 6.36 -2.81 -18.74
CA LEU A 124 6.47 -3.94 -19.69
C LEU A 124 6.62 -5.30 -18.97
N MET A 125 5.93 -5.49 -17.84
CA MET A 125 6.08 -6.67 -16.99
C MET A 125 4.92 -7.67 -17.11
N LEU A 126 4.04 -7.53 -18.11
CA LEU A 126 2.93 -8.47 -18.35
C LEU A 126 3.47 -9.88 -18.63
N ILE A 127 2.88 -10.87 -17.96
CA ILE A 127 3.17 -12.30 -18.14
C ILE A 127 1.89 -13.02 -18.55
N GLU A 128 1.85 -13.51 -19.78
CA GLU A 128 0.71 -14.24 -20.37
C GLU A 128 0.96 -15.76 -20.40
N ASP A 129 2.24 -16.18 -20.39
CA ASP A 129 2.63 -17.59 -20.43
C ASP A 129 2.19 -18.35 -19.17
N THR A 130 1.23 -19.25 -19.33
CA THR A 130 0.65 -20.05 -18.24
C THR A 130 1.66 -21.01 -17.61
N ALA A 131 2.61 -21.55 -18.38
CA ALA A 131 3.64 -22.42 -17.84
C ALA A 131 4.61 -21.62 -16.94
N LEU A 132 5.03 -20.45 -17.39
CA LEU A 132 5.86 -19.55 -16.59
C LEU A 132 5.13 -19.08 -15.32
N LEU A 133 3.85 -18.71 -15.41
CA LEU A 133 3.03 -18.37 -14.25
C LEU A 133 3.01 -19.53 -13.23
N ALA A 134 2.80 -20.78 -13.67
CA ALA A 134 2.82 -21.93 -12.78
C ALA A 134 4.17 -22.11 -12.05
N GLU A 135 5.29 -21.90 -12.74
CA GLU A 135 6.62 -21.97 -12.11
C GLU A 135 6.83 -20.81 -11.11
N ILE A 136 6.35 -19.59 -11.42
CA ILE A 136 6.41 -18.46 -10.49
C ILE A 136 5.63 -18.77 -9.21
N PHE A 137 4.41 -19.32 -9.32
CA PHE A 137 3.61 -19.68 -8.15
C PHE A 137 4.26 -20.75 -7.27
N LYS A 138 5.03 -21.68 -7.84
CA LYS A 138 5.77 -22.69 -7.07
C LYS A 138 6.92 -22.13 -6.22
N VAL A 139 7.56 -21.06 -6.66
CA VAL A 139 8.79 -20.56 -6.04
C VAL A 139 8.68 -19.15 -5.46
N GLY A 140 7.61 -18.42 -5.80
CA GLY A 140 7.48 -16.99 -5.55
C GLY A 140 7.15 -16.57 -4.12
N GLY A 141 7.05 -17.52 -3.18
CA GLY A 141 6.56 -17.21 -1.84
C GLY A 141 5.10 -16.74 -1.89
N LEU A 142 4.77 -15.65 -1.21
CA LEU A 142 3.47 -15.00 -1.36
C LEU A 142 3.42 -14.25 -2.71
N VAL A 143 2.49 -14.61 -3.60
CA VAL A 143 2.39 -14.02 -4.93
C VAL A 143 1.38 -12.88 -4.93
N PHE A 144 1.85 -11.67 -5.18
CA PHE A 144 1.04 -10.46 -5.39
C PHE A 144 0.69 -10.34 -6.87
N VAL A 145 -0.59 -10.27 -7.20
CA VAL A 145 -1.03 -10.18 -8.59
C VAL A 145 -1.74 -8.86 -8.89
N HIS A 146 -1.38 -8.24 -10.03
CA HIS A 146 -2.27 -7.33 -10.73
C HIS A 146 -3.08 -8.20 -11.69
N ALA A 147 -4.33 -8.48 -11.34
CA ALA A 147 -5.24 -9.34 -12.09
C ALA A 147 -6.64 -8.73 -12.10
N GLU A 148 -7.28 -8.73 -13.25
CA GLU A 148 -8.63 -8.23 -13.48
C GLU A 148 -9.46 -9.33 -14.15
N ALA A 149 -10.77 -9.35 -13.91
CA ALA A 149 -11.73 -10.28 -14.52
C ALA A 149 -11.28 -11.76 -14.41
N GLU A 150 -11.29 -12.50 -15.52
CA GLU A 150 -10.94 -13.93 -15.58
C GLU A 150 -9.51 -14.26 -15.10
N MET A 151 -8.62 -13.27 -15.07
CA MET A 151 -7.27 -13.49 -14.55
C MET A 151 -7.23 -13.67 -13.03
N ILE A 152 -8.26 -13.21 -12.31
CA ILE A 152 -8.44 -13.49 -10.88
C ILE A 152 -8.72 -14.98 -10.67
N ASP A 153 -9.66 -15.57 -11.43
CA ASP A 153 -9.95 -17.00 -11.37
C ASP A 153 -8.69 -17.83 -11.66
N LYS A 154 -7.94 -17.45 -12.70
CA LYS A 154 -6.68 -18.09 -13.07
C LYS A 154 -5.63 -18.00 -11.95
N ALA A 155 -5.50 -16.87 -11.29
CA ALA A 155 -4.58 -16.69 -10.16
C ALA A 155 -4.98 -17.59 -8.97
N ILE A 156 -6.29 -17.68 -8.67
CA ILE A 156 -6.83 -18.54 -7.62
C ILE A 156 -6.53 -20.01 -7.91
N GLU A 157 -6.78 -20.48 -9.15
CA GLU A 157 -6.46 -21.85 -9.56
C GLU A 157 -4.97 -22.16 -9.46
N LEU A 158 -4.11 -21.25 -9.92
CA LEU A 158 -2.65 -21.40 -9.82
C LEU A 158 -2.19 -21.48 -8.37
N ASN A 159 -2.74 -20.62 -7.49
CA ASN A 159 -2.45 -20.67 -6.07
C ASN A 159 -2.88 -21.99 -5.43
N ALA A 160 -4.11 -22.44 -5.68
CA ALA A 160 -4.62 -23.70 -5.14
C ALA A 160 -3.80 -24.92 -5.58
N ARG A 161 -3.21 -24.87 -6.79
CA ARG A 161 -2.45 -25.99 -7.36
C ARG A 161 -0.97 -25.97 -7.03
N TYR A 162 -0.37 -24.78 -6.94
CA TYR A 162 1.09 -24.63 -6.91
C TYR A 162 1.58 -23.64 -5.86
N GLY A 163 0.73 -22.68 -5.42
CA GLY A 163 1.16 -21.52 -4.67
C GLY A 163 1.35 -21.75 -3.18
N ASN A 164 2.01 -20.79 -2.55
CA ASN A 164 2.23 -20.70 -1.11
C ASN A 164 1.44 -19.52 -0.50
N GLY A 165 0.54 -18.95 -1.28
CA GLY A 165 -0.31 -17.82 -0.93
C GLY A 165 -0.48 -16.84 -2.09
N LEU A 166 -1.66 -16.27 -2.18
CA LEU A 166 -2.07 -15.31 -3.20
C LEU A 166 -2.54 -14.02 -2.54
N TYR A 167 -2.03 -12.90 -3.00
CA TYR A 167 -2.50 -11.57 -2.65
C TYR A 167 -3.01 -10.87 -3.90
N ILE A 168 -4.32 -10.63 -3.96
CA ILE A 168 -4.98 -9.97 -5.08
C ILE A 168 -4.98 -8.48 -4.79
N CYS A 169 -4.19 -7.73 -5.56
CA CYS A 169 -4.07 -6.28 -5.44
C CYS A 169 -5.36 -5.59 -5.90
N HIS A 170 -5.67 -4.44 -5.33
CA HIS A 170 -6.63 -3.42 -5.80
C HIS A 170 -7.90 -3.97 -6.48
N ILE A 171 -8.62 -4.90 -5.84
CA ILE A 171 -9.92 -5.37 -6.34
C ILE A 171 -10.84 -4.16 -6.51
N SER A 172 -11.42 -4.03 -7.71
CA SER A 172 -12.06 -2.80 -8.15
C SER A 172 -13.58 -2.89 -8.35
N SER A 173 -14.13 -4.12 -8.56
CA SER A 173 -15.54 -4.32 -8.85
C SER A 173 -16.24 -5.31 -7.91
N GLU A 174 -17.58 -5.25 -7.89
CA GLU A 174 -18.43 -6.24 -7.21
C GLU A 174 -18.21 -7.64 -7.77
N GLU A 175 -18.11 -7.78 -9.11
CA GLU A 175 -17.94 -9.08 -9.77
C GLU A 175 -16.62 -9.75 -9.33
N GLU A 176 -15.50 -9.02 -9.38
CA GLU A 176 -14.20 -9.50 -8.92
C GLU A 176 -14.23 -9.88 -7.44
N MET A 177 -14.81 -9.04 -6.59
CA MET A 177 -14.92 -9.31 -5.17
C MET A 177 -15.79 -10.54 -4.89
N ARG A 178 -16.89 -10.75 -5.61
CA ARG A 178 -17.72 -11.97 -5.49
C ARG A 178 -16.96 -13.24 -5.86
N THR A 179 -16.11 -13.19 -6.90
CA THR A 179 -15.20 -14.28 -7.26
C THR A 179 -14.26 -14.61 -6.09
N VAL A 180 -13.65 -13.61 -5.49
CA VAL A 180 -12.75 -13.79 -4.34
C VAL A 180 -13.48 -14.31 -3.10
N ILE A 181 -14.67 -13.78 -2.80
CA ILE A 181 -15.51 -14.27 -1.68
C ILE A 181 -15.82 -15.74 -1.86
N LYS A 182 -16.26 -16.16 -3.05
CA LYS A 182 -16.56 -17.56 -3.37
C LYS A 182 -15.33 -18.45 -3.18
N ALA A 183 -14.16 -17.99 -3.62
CA ALA A 183 -12.92 -18.72 -3.43
C ALA A 183 -12.51 -18.83 -1.95
N LYS A 184 -12.63 -17.75 -1.17
CA LYS A 184 -12.34 -17.74 0.27
C LYS A 184 -13.27 -18.66 1.07
N GLN A 185 -14.50 -18.86 0.61
CA GLN A 185 -15.47 -19.78 1.23
C GLN A 185 -15.24 -21.25 0.86
N ASN A 186 -14.38 -21.53 -0.12
CA ASN A 186 -14.08 -22.89 -0.57
C ASN A 186 -12.75 -23.38 0.05
N PRO A 187 -12.76 -24.37 0.99
CA PRO A 187 -11.55 -24.88 1.62
C PRO A 187 -10.53 -25.51 0.68
N ALA A 188 -10.97 -25.95 -0.52
CA ALA A 188 -10.05 -26.48 -1.54
C ALA A 188 -9.23 -25.38 -2.21
N LEU A 189 -9.72 -24.14 -2.23
CA LEU A 189 -9.07 -22.98 -2.87
C LEU A 189 -8.37 -22.07 -1.86
N HIS A 190 -8.93 -21.97 -0.64
CA HIS A 190 -8.43 -21.11 0.42
C HIS A 190 -8.30 -21.89 1.74
N ASN A 191 -7.08 -22.05 2.21
CA ASN A 191 -6.73 -22.72 3.46
C ASN A 191 -5.36 -22.25 3.95
N ARG A 192 -4.82 -22.85 5.03
CA ARG A 192 -3.52 -22.45 5.59
C ARG A 192 -2.33 -22.64 4.64
N GLN A 193 -2.41 -23.59 3.70
CA GLN A 193 -1.35 -23.83 2.72
C GLN A 193 -1.46 -22.89 1.52
N HIS A 194 -2.70 -22.53 1.15
CA HIS A 194 -3.01 -21.70 -0.01
C HIS A 194 -3.89 -20.51 0.40
N PRO A 195 -3.42 -19.60 1.26
CA PRO A 195 -4.21 -18.44 1.66
C PRO A 195 -4.46 -17.51 0.49
N ILE A 196 -5.65 -16.89 0.48
CA ILE A 196 -6.02 -15.84 -0.47
C ILE A 196 -6.26 -14.57 0.33
N TYR A 197 -5.56 -13.51 -0.01
CA TYR A 197 -5.73 -12.18 0.57
C TYR A 197 -6.28 -11.21 -0.47
N ALA A 198 -7.18 -10.35 -0.04
CA ALA A 198 -7.87 -9.37 -0.85
C ALA A 198 -7.50 -7.95 -0.42
N GLU A 199 -6.99 -7.15 -1.34
CA GLU A 199 -6.73 -5.72 -1.15
C GLU A 199 -7.80 -4.90 -1.86
N VAL A 200 -8.23 -3.82 -1.20
CA VAL A 200 -9.00 -2.74 -1.82
C VAL A 200 -8.26 -1.43 -1.59
N THR A 201 -8.30 -0.55 -2.57
CA THR A 201 -7.66 0.77 -2.44
C THR A 201 -8.68 1.84 -2.03
N PRO A 202 -8.25 2.91 -1.33
CA PRO A 202 -9.15 4.01 -1.00
C PRO A 202 -9.82 4.63 -2.23
N HIS A 203 -9.11 4.74 -3.35
CA HIS A 203 -9.72 5.34 -4.54
C HIS A 203 -10.85 4.48 -5.14
N HIS A 204 -10.79 3.15 -5.10
CA HIS A 204 -11.91 2.30 -5.51
C HIS A 204 -13.07 2.26 -4.50
N LEU A 205 -12.86 2.76 -3.28
CA LEU A 205 -13.93 2.92 -2.28
C LEU A 205 -14.64 4.28 -2.35
N PHE A 206 -13.97 5.31 -2.87
CA PHE A 206 -14.48 6.70 -2.80
C PHE A 206 -14.65 7.39 -4.15
N LEU A 207 -14.01 6.86 -5.22
CA LEU A 207 -14.15 7.40 -6.58
C LEU A 207 -14.92 6.40 -7.45
N HIS A 208 -15.67 6.91 -8.44
CA HIS A 208 -16.44 6.10 -9.39
C HIS A 208 -16.47 6.75 -10.78
N THR A 209 -16.90 6.01 -11.80
CA THR A 209 -16.93 6.45 -13.21
C THR A 209 -17.66 7.76 -13.40
N GLY A 210 -18.78 8.01 -12.73
CA GLY A 210 -19.51 9.27 -12.84
C GLY A 210 -18.70 10.51 -12.42
N MET A 211 -17.70 10.35 -11.51
CA MET A 211 -16.79 11.46 -11.17
C MET A 211 -15.76 11.69 -12.28
N ARG A 212 -15.29 10.63 -12.91
CA ARG A 212 -14.37 10.69 -14.06
C ARG A 212 -15.05 11.34 -15.27
N GLU A 213 -16.31 11.05 -15.50
CA GLU A 213 -17.11 11.55 -16.62
C GLU A 213 -17.56 13.01 -16.45
N ALA A 214 -17.33 13.62 -15.29
CA ALA A 214 -17.78 14.98 -14.98
C ALA A 214 -17.11 16.06 -15.85
N SER A 215 -15.88 15.84 -16.33
CA SER A 215 -15.17 16.74 -17.24
C SER A 215 -14.02 16.02 -17.95
N ALA A 216 -13.49 16.58 -19.04
CA ALA A 216 -12.32 16.09 -19.73
C ALA A 216 -11.07 16.08 -18.83
N GLU A 217 -10.93 17.07 -17.94
CA GLU A 217 -9.84 17.11 -16.97
C GLU A 217 -9.98 16.00 -15.92
N ALA A 218 -11.18 15.79 -15.40
CA ALA A 218 -11.47 14.71 -14.46
C ALA A 218 -11.20 13.34 -15.10
N ASP A 219 -11.58 13.15 -16.39
CA ASP A 219 -11.24 11.92 -17.11
C ASP A 219 -9.73 11.67 -17.13
N MET A 220 -8.93 12.67 -17.39
CA MET A 220 -7.47 12.53 -17.42
C MET A 220 -6.87 12.28 -16.03
N LEU A 221 -7.29 13.05 -15.03
CA LEU A 221 -6.77 12.96 -13.66
C LEU A 221 -7.12 11.63 -12.99
N LEU A 222 -8.33 11.11 -13.23
CA LEU A 222 -8.84 9.90 -12.58
C LEU A 222 -8.56 8.60 -13.35
N ARG A 223 -7.66 8.61 -14.34
CA ARG A 223 -7.21 7.39 -15.02
C ARG A 223 -6.28 6.58 -14.13
N MET A 224 -6.62 5.32 -13.91
CA MET A 224 -5.85 4.34 -13.15
C MET A 224 -6.09 2.93 -13.69
N LYS A 225 -5.36 1.94 -13.22
CA LYS A 225 -5.54 0.52 -13.52
C LYS A 225 -5.48 -0.28 -12.21
N PRO A 226 -6.56 -1.04 -11.89
CA PRO A 226 -7.85 -1.15 -12.60
C PRO A 226 -8.58 0.20 -12.71
N GLU A 227 -9.41 0.32 -13.75
CA GLU A 227 -10.21 1.53 -13.93
C GLU A 227 -11.28 1.66 -12.85
N LEU A 228 -11.70 2.90 -12.56
CA LEU A 228 -12.86 3.17 -11.70
C LEU A 228 -14.11 2.46 -12.26
N LYS A 229 -14.93 1.97 -11.36
CA LYS A 229 -16.18 1.27 -11.68
C LYS A 229 -17.39 2.13 -11.31
N ALA A 230 -18.58 1.56 -11.37
CA ALA A 230 -19.81 2.26 -11.00
C ALA A 230 -19.85 2.55 -9.48
N GLN A 231 -20.70 3.47 -9.07
CA GLN A 231 -20.92 3.79 -7.66
C GLN A 231 -21.45 2.59 -6.86
N SER A 232 -22.18 1.67 -7.50
CA SER A 232 -22.61 0.40 -6.90
C SER A 232 -21.43 -0.47 -6.47
N ASP A 233 -20.36 -0.50 -7.27
CA ASP A 233 -19.13 -1.26 -6.95
C ASP A 233 -18.46 -0.69 -5.70
N THR A 234 -18.34 0.64 -5.58
CA THR A 234 -17.78 1.26 -4.38
C THR A 234 -18.56 0.89 -3.11
N ALA A 235 -19.89 0.86 -3.22
CA ALA A 235 -20.79 0.48 -2.11
C ALA A 235 -20.62 -1.00 -1.75
N PHE A 236 -20.50 -1.88 -2.74
CA PHE A 236 -20.30 -3.32 -2.52
C PHE A 236 -18.94 -3.60 -1.89
N LEU A 237 -17.85 -2.96 -2.36
CA LEU A 237 -16.52 -3.09 -1.77
C LEU A 237 -16.50 -2.64 -0.31
N MET A 238 -17.18 -1.54 0.01
CA MET A 238 -17.33 -1.07 1.40
C MET A 238 -18.12 -2.08 2.25
N GLN A 239 -19.12 -2.76 1.69
CA GLN A 239 -19.83 -3.85 2.37
C GLN A 239 -18.91 -5.05 2.58
N ALA A 240 -18.12 -5.45 1.58
CA ALA A 240 -17.18 -6.55 1.69
C ALA A 240 -16.11 -6.33 2.79
N ILE A 241 -15.72 -5.07 3.04
CA ILE A 241 -14.89 -4.70 4.18
C ILE A 241 -15.60 -5.03 5.50
N ARG A 242 -16.86 -4.60 5.66
CA ARG A 242 -17.64 -4.86 6.88
C ARG A 242 -17.85 -6.34 7.13
N ASP A 243 -18.05 -7.11 6.07
CA ASP A 243 -18.27 -8.55 6.11
C ASP A 243 -16.98 -9.36 6.34
N GLY A 244 -15.80 -8.69 6.38
CA GLY A 244 -14.51 -9.30 6.68
C GLY A 244 -13.87 -10.05 5.51
N TYR A 245 -14.29 -9.78 4.26
CA TYR A 245 -13.71 -10.40 3.07
C TYR A 245 -12.49 -9.67 2.53
N VAL A 246 -12.32 -8.40 2.87
CA VAL A 246 -11.13 -7.60 2.56
C VAL A 246 -10.12 -7.75 3.68
N ASP A 247 -8.87 -8.03 3.32
CA ASP A 247 -7.79 -8.23 4.29
C ASP A 247 -7.00 -6.94 4.55
N THR A 248 -6.79 -6.12 3.53
CA THR A 248 -5.96 -4.92 3.64
C THR A 248 -6.49 -3.76 2.82
N ILE A 249 -6.10 -2.57 3.26
CA ILE A 249 -6.20 -1.33 2.48
C ILE A 249 -4.79 -0.98 2.01
N GLY A 250 -4.52 -1.16 0.71
CA GLY A 250 -3.31 -0.67 0.06
C GLY A 250 -3.58 0.63 -0.67
N THR A 251 -2.60 1.52 -0.77
CA THR A 251 -2.86 2.82 -1.41
C THR A 251 -2.80 2.77 -2.93
N ASP A 252 -2.04 1.84 -3.48
CA ASP A 252 -1.59 1.90 -4.88
C ASP A 252 -1.10 3.32 -5.23
N HIS A 253 -0.31 3.91 -4.30
CA HIS A 253 0.30 5.21 -4.53
C HIS A 253 1.15 5.16 -5.79
N ALA A 254 0.60 5.63 -6.89
CA ALA A 254 1.17 5.52 -8.23
C ALA A 254 1.25 6.89 -8.92
N PRO A 255 2.08 7.81 -8.39
CA PRO A 255 2.14 9.19 -8.83
C PRO A 255 2.66 9.34 -10.26
N HIS A 256 2.10 10.32 -10.96
CA HIS A 256 2.56 10.92 -12.21
C HIS A 256 2.56 12.43 -12.02
N THR A 257 3.42 13.15 -12.72
CA THR A 257 3.34 14.62 -12.68
C THR A 257 2.00 15.10 -13.26
N LEU A 258 1.55 16.26 -12.83
CA LEU A 258 0.30 16.83 -13.34
C LEU A 258 0.33 16.99 -14.86
N ASP A 259 1.46 17.47 -15.39
CA ASP A 259 1.66 17.64 -16.84
C ASP A 259 1.53 16.31 -17.59
N GLU A 260 2.11 15.22 -17.07
CA GLU A 260 1.95 13.89 -17.68
C GLU A 260 0.49 13.43 -17.64
N LYS A 261 -0.22 13.68 -16.54
CA LYS A 261 -1.64 13.31 -16.43
C LYS A 261 -2.51 14.05 -17.44
N LEU A 262 -2.24 15.31 -17.69
CA LEU A 262 -3.03 16.16 -18.57
C LEU A 262 -2.61 16.04 -20.05
N ALA A 263 -1.36 15.69 -20.34
CA ALA A 263 -0.83 15.65 -21.70
C ALA A 263 -0.69 14.23 -22.29
N GLN A 264 -0.69 13.18 -21.43
CA GLN A 264 -0.38 11.82 -21.85
C GLN A 264 -1.42 10.82 -21.33
N LEU A 265 -1.51 9.66 -21.98
CA LEU A 265 -2.30 8.54 -21.48
C LEU A 265 -1.52 7.82 -20.36
N THR A 266 -1.67 8.30 -19.12
CA THR A 266 -1.03 7.72 -17.95
C THR A 266 -2.04 7.15 -16.96
N PHE A 267 -1.68 6.05 -16.29
CA PHE A 267 -2.54 5.36 -15.33
C PHE A 267 -1.89 5.35 -13.96
N GLY A 268 -2.59 5.85 -12.96
CA GLY A 268 -2.16 5.94 -11.56
C GLY A 268 -2.39 7.31 -10.95
N ILE A 269 -2.55 7.33 -9.65
CA ILE A 269 -2.81 8.52 -8.83
C ILE A 269 -2.03 8.46 -7.52
N PRO A 270 -1.69 9.60 -6.89
CA PRO A 270 -1.13 9.61 -5.54
C PRO A 270 -2.20 9.26 -4.49
N GLY A 271 -1.88 8.37 -3.54
CA GLY A 271 -2.82 7.88 -2.52
C GLY A 271 -2.27 7.90 -1.09
N ALA A 272 -0.94 7.87 -0.89
CA ALA A 272 -0.33 7.68 0.42
C ALA A 272 -0.73 8.74 1.47
N GLU A 273 -0.82 10.00 1.09
CA GLU A 273 -1.15 11.11 2.01
C GLU A 273 -2.62 11.15 2.45
N THR A 274 -3.53 10.55 1.67
CA THR A 274 -4.98 10.70 1.85
C THR A 274 -5.66 9.43 2.35
N SER A 275 -4.99 8.30 2.27
CA SER A 275 -5.53 6.98 2.60
C SER A 275 -6.13 6.92 4.02
N LEU A 276 -5.37 7.30 5.06
CA LEU A 276 -5.89 7.32 6.43
C LEU A 276 -7.05 8.30 6.60
N ALA A 277 -6.97 9.50 6.00
CA ALA A 277 -8.02 10.50 6.12
C ALA A 277 -9.35 10.04 5.49
N LEU A 278 -9.30 9.36 4.35
CA LEU A 278 -10.46 8.74 3.70
C LEU A 278 -11.08 7.66 4.59
N MET A 279 -10.26 6.80 5.17
CA MET A 279 -10.74 5.72 6.04
C MET A 279 -11.25 6.24 7.39
N LEU A 280 -10.65 7.30 7.96
CA LEU A 280 -11.18 7.99 9.15
C LEU A 280 -12.53 8.65 8.86
N ALA A 281 -12.68 9.28 7.68
CA ALA A 281 -13.96 9.85 7.26
C ALA A 281 -15.04 8.76 7.07
N ALA A 282 -14.68 7.57 6.59
CA ALA A 282 -15.58 6.41 6.55
C ALA A 282 -15.97 5.96 7.96
N ALA A 283 -15.02 5.93 8.90
CA ALA A 283 -15.31 5.59 10.30
C ALA A 283 -16.21 6.62 10.98
N ALA A 284 -15.97 7.91 10.76
CA ALA A 284 -16.82 8.99 11.28
C ALA A 284 -18.27 8.92 10.78
N LYS A 285 -18.46 8.40 9.55
CA LYS A 285 -19.80 8.16 8.96
C LYS A 285 -20.41 6.82 9.39
N GLY A 286 -19.75 6.02 10.21
CA GLY A 286 -20.22 4.70 10.65
C GLY A 286 -20.10 3.59 9.60
N ASN A 287 -19.40 3.83 8.48
CA ASN A 287 -19.22 2.82 7.43
C ASN A 287 -18.26 1.69 7.86
N ILE A 288 -17.30 2.00 8.71
CA ILE A 288 -16.39 1.03 9.34
C ILE A 288 -16.15 1.42 10.80
N THR A 289 -15.56 0.53 11.61
CA THR A 289 -15.12 0.85 12.97
C THR A 289 -13.63 1.18 13.02
N LEU A 290 -13.18 1.95 14.00
CA LEU A 290 -11.76 2.24 14.21
C LEU A 290 -10.92 0.95 14.44
N PRO A 291 -11.39 -0.06 15.22
CA PRO A 291 -10.68 -1.34 15.30
C PRO A 291 -10.55 -2.06 13.96
N LEU A 292 -11.57 -2.02 13.10
CA LEU A 292 -11.49 -2.61 11.77
C LEU A 292 -10.49 -1.86 10.88
N LEU A 293 -10.48 -0.53 10.94
CA LEU A 293 -9.47 0.31 10.26
C LEU A 293 -8.06 -0.10 10.68
N GLN A 294 -7.79 -0.18 11.99
CA GLN A 294 -6.49 -0.62 12.52
C GLN A 294 -6.11 -2.00 12.00
N LYS A 295 -7.05 -2.95 12.02
CA LYS A 295 -6.83 -4.30 11.51
C LYS A 295 -6.41 -4.30 10.04
N LEU A 296 -7.14 -3.58 9.19
CA LEU A 296 -6.91 -3.53 7.74
C LEU A 296 -5.63 -2.79 7.33
N MET A 297 -5.22 -1.79 8.11
CA MET A 297 -4.08 -0.92 7.75
C MET A 297 -2.81 -1.19 8.55
N SER A 298 -2.87 -2.01 9.63
CA SER A 298 -1.70 -2.26 10.47
C SER A 298 -1.52 -3.75 10.79
N GLU A 299 -2.49 -4.40 11.42
CA GLU A 299 -2.35 -5.78 11.92
C GLU A 299 -2.25 -6.80 10.80
N ASN A 300 -3.22 -6.79 9.88
CA ASN A 300 -3.28 -7.75 8.77
C ASN A 300 -2.08 -7.61 7.83
N PRO A 301 -1.67 -6.40 7.36
CA PRO A 301 -0.46 -6.25 6.55
C PRO A 301 0.78 -6.83 7.23
N ALA A 302 0.96 -6.60 8.54
CA ALA A 302 2.06 -7.16 9.30
C ALA A 302 2.02 -8.69 9.33
N ALA A 303 0.85 -9.27 9.62
CA ALA A 303 0.65 -10.71 9.68
C ALA A 303 0.87 -11.39 8.33
N ILE A 304 0.36 -10.82 7.24
CA ILE A 304 0.47 -11.35 5.87
C ILE A 304 1.93 -11.47 5.44
N LEU A 305 2.77 -10.49 5.76
CA LEU A 305 4.19 -10.51 5.45
C LEU A 305 5.07 -11.07 6.59
N GLY A 306 4.46 -11.56 7.67
CA GLY A 306 5.19 -12.13 8.82
C GLY A 306 6.11 -11.12 9.52
N LEU A 307 5.70 -9.86 9.62
CA LEU A 307 6.43 -8.80 10.33
C LEU A 307 6.10 -8.87 11.82
N THR A 308 6.69 -9.80 12.53
CA THR A 308 6.34 -10.18 13.92
C THR A 308 6.49 -9.06 14.95
N HIS A 309 7.27 -8.02 14.64
CA HIS A 309 7.49 -6.87 15.53
C HIS A 309 6.68 -5.63 15.13
N LYS A 310 5.81 -5.72 14.12
CA LYS A 310 4.99 -4.62 13.61
C LYS A 310 3.50 -4.92 13.70
N GLY A 311 2.67 -3.91 13.46
CA GLY A 311 1.21 -4.03 13.44
C GLY A 311 0.54 -4.12 14.82
N VAL A 312 1.30 -4.02 15.91
CA VAL A 312 0.79 -4.10 17.29
C VAL A 312 1.45 -3.06 18.19
N LEU A 313 0.72 -2.61 19.21
CA LEU A 313 1.25 -1.80 20.32
C LEU A 313 1.49 -2.73 21.54
N ALA A 314 2.67 -3.31 21.60
CA ALA A 314 3.03 -4.25 22.65
C ALA A 314 4.50 -4.08 23.06
N LYS A 315 4.85 -4.52 24.28
CA LYS A 315 6.24 -4.57 24.73
C LYS A 315 7.04 -5.52 23.83
N GLY A 316 8.14 -5.05 23.28
CA GLY A 316 9.00 -5.80 22.35
C GLY A 316 8.66 -5.60 20.88
N ALA A 317 7.55 -4.90 20.56
CA ALA A 317 7.28 -4.45 19.19
C ALA A 317 8.12 -3.21 18.85
N ASP A 318 8.28 -2.97 17.55
CA ASP A 318 8.89 -1.75 17.06
C ASP A 318 8.05 -0.54 17.48
N ALA A 319 8.70 0.56 17.81
CA ALA A 319 8.02 1.81 18.15
C ALA A 319 7.58 2.56 16.89
N ASP A 320 6.76 1.89 16.08
CA ASP A 320 6.09 2.44 14.90
C ASP A 320 4.64 2.75 15.28
N ILE A 321 4.31 4.04 15.33
CA ILE A 321 3.04 4.51 15.89
C ILE A 321 2.43 5.59 15.00
N THR A 322 1.14 5.45 14.73
CA THR A 322 0.32 6.47 14.08
C THR A 322 -0.61 7.09 15.11
N VAL A 323 -0.58 8.42 15.22
CA VAL A 323 -1.50 9.17 16.08
C VAL A 323 -2.42 9.99 15.19
N ALA A 324 -3.72 9.74 15.29
CA ALA A 324 -4.73 10.42 14.47
C ALA A 324 -5.65 11.30 15.31
N ASP A 325 -5.95 12.48 14.81
CA ASP A 325 -7.04 13.29 15.27
C ASP A 325 -8.30 12.89 14.49
N THR A 326 -9.25 12.27 15.18
CA THR A 326 -10.45 11.68 14.55
C THR A 326 -11.61 12.66 14.43
N ALA A 327 -11.50 13.86 15.02
CA ALA A 327 -12.58 14.83 15.09
C ALA A 327 -12.36 16.09 14.24
N VAL A 328 -11.13 16.34 13.80
CA VAL A 328 -10.79 17.56 13.06
C VAL A 328 -11.48 17.57 11.68
N HIS A 329 -12.13 18.70 11.35
CA HIS A 329 -12.65 18.96 10.01
C HIS A 329 -11.64 19.79 9.23
N TRP A 330 -11.31 19.39 8.02
CA TRP A 330 -10.35 20.11 7.18
C TRP A 330 -10.59 19.85 5.70
N GLN A 331 -10.08 20.72 4.85
CA GLN A 331 -10.13 20.58 3.40
C GLN A 331 -8.71 20.38 2.86
N LEU A 332 -8.53 19.43 1.95
CA LEU A 332 -7.24 19.21 1.29
C LEU A 332 -7.00 20.28 0.24
N GLY A 333 -5.99 21.09 0.45
CA GLY A 333 -5.51 22.05 -0.54
C GLY A 333 -4.24 21.57 -1.24
N ARG A 334 -3.98 22.07 -2.45
CA ARG A 334 -2.76 21.74 -3.20
C ARG A 334 -1.47 22.00 -2.41
N LYS A 335 -1.43 23.10 -1.65
CA LYS A 335 -0.28 23.46 -0.78
C LYS A 335 0.03 22.43 0.31
N ASP A 336 -0.93 21.59 0.63
CA ASP A 336 -0.79 20.58 1.68
C ASP A 336 -0.16 19.29 1.15
N ILE A 337 0.04 19.14 -0.17
CA ILE A 337 0.55 17.93 -0.81
C ILE A 337 2.07 17.90 -0.73
N VAL A 338 2.62 16.79 -0.24
CA VAL A 338 4.05 16.55 -0.02
C VAL A 338 4.65 15.66 -1.10
N SER A 339 3.86 14.76 -1.67
CA SER A 339 4.26 13.94 -2.81
C SER A 339 4.81 14.83 -3.92
N LYS A 340 5.90 14.42 -4.53
CA LYS A 340 6.61 15.18 -5.57
C LYS A 340 5.73 15.53 -6.77
N CYS A 341 4.74 14.69 -7.06
CA CYS A 341 3.81 14.93 -8.16
C CYS A 341 2.95 16.20 -7.98
N GLY A 342 2.81 16.73 -6.74
CA GLY A 342 2.24 18.04 -6.43
C GLY A 342 0.73 18.17 -6.64
N TRP A 343 -0.02 17.07 -6.73
CA TRP A 343 -1.48 17.06 -6.90
C TRP A 343 -2.11 15.84 -6.20
N SER A 344 -3.43 15.87 -6.03
CA SER A 344 -4.21 14.75 -5.53
C SER A 344 -5.60 14.72 -6.19
N PRO A 345 -6.18 13.53 -6.47
CA PRO A 345 -7.55 13.43 -6.96
C PRO A 345 -8.59 13.86 -5.93
N PHE A 346 -8.18 14.05 -4.68
CA PHE A 346 -9.02 14.46 -3.56
C PHE A 346 -8.85 15.93 -3.18
N GLU A 347 -8.19 16.74 -4.01
CA GLU A 347 -8.03 18.17 -3.79
C GLU A 347 -9.40 18.83 -3.73
N GLY A 348 -9.60 19.72 -2.74
CA GLY A 348 -10.87 20.36 -2.48
C GLY A 348 -11.89 19.53 -1.65
N TRP A 349 -11.59 18.26 -1.37
CA TRP A 349 -12.46 17.43 -0.54
C TRP A 349 -12.39 17.83 0.94
N ASN A 350 -13.56 17.76 1.60
CA ASN A 350 -13.68 17.95 3.04
C ASN A 350 -13.54 16.60 3.75
N PHE A 351 -12.66 16.55 4.73
CA PHE A 351 -12.35 15.37 5.52
C PHE A 351 -12.77 15.55 6.98
N ILE A 352 -13.05 14.42 7.63
CA ILE A 352 -13.16 14.30 9.08
C ILE A 352 -12.06 13.35 9.53
N GLY A 353 -11.15 13.87 10.34
CA GLY A 353 -9.96 13.14 10.81
C GLY A 353 -8.75 13.29 9.89
N LYS A 354 -7.57 13.31 10.49
CA LYS A 354 -6.26 13.33 9.82
C LYS A 354 -5.18 12.71 10.69
N ASN A 355 -4.06 12.36 10.07
CA ASN A 355 -2.84 12.04 10.82
C ASN A 355 -2.35 13.29 11.59
N TYR A 356 -2.07 13.10 12.87
CA TYR A 356 -1.49 14.13 13.73
C TYR A 356 0.01 13.92 13.92
N MET A 357 0.44 12.67 14.17
CA MET A 357 1.84 12.34 14.42
C MET A 357 2.18 10.95 13.89
N THR A 358 3.36 10.84 13.31
CA THR A 358 3.94 9.56 12.87
C THR A 358 5.27 9.35 13.56
N ILE A 359 5.40 8.21 14.24
CA ILE A 359 6.61 7.78 14.93
C ILE A 359 7.13 6.54 14.23
N VAL A 360 8.40 6.55 13.87
CA VAL A 360 9.08 5.45 13.17
C VAL A 360 10.32 5.05 13.95
N ASN A 361 10.41 3.79 14.35
CA ASN A 361 11.52 3.28 15.16
C ASN A 361 11.79 4.15 16.41
N GLY A 362 10.74 4.70 17.03
CA GLY A 362 10.82 5.57 18.20
C GLY A 362 11.12 7.05 17.90
N ASN A 363 11.28 7.43 16.63
CA ASN A 363 11.55 8.82 16.25
C ASN A 363 10.28 9.48 15.71
N ILE A 364 9.94 10.67 16.20
CA ILE A 364 8.85 11.48 15.63
C ILE A 364 9.34 12.02 14.29
N VAL A 365 8.81 11.47 13.18
CA VAL A 365 9.18 11.88 11.82
C VAL A 365 8.25 12.95 11.26
N TYR A 366 7.01 12.98 11.73
CA TYR A 366 6.01 13.97 11.36
C TYR A 366 5.12 14.31 12.56
N ARG A 367 4.82 15.57 12.76
CA ARG A 367 3.87 16.02 13.78
C ARG A 367 3.21 17.33 13.36
N ASP A 368 1.88 17.34 13.29
CA ASP A 368 1.03 18.53 13.08
C ASP A 368 1.54 19.47 11.96
N GLY A 369 1.68 18.92 10.77
CA GLY A 369 2.11 19.66 9.58
C GLY A 369 3.62 19.83 9.42
N ARG A 370 4.43 19.36 10.37
CA ARG A 370 5.89 19.54 10.37
C ARG A 370 6.62 18.21 10.35
N PHE A 371 7.66 18.13 9.52
CA PHE A 371 8.62 17.03 9.53
C PHE A 371 9.76 17.32 10.48
N ALA A 372 10.41 16.26 11.00
CA ALA A 372 11.67 16.40 11.70
C ALA A 372 12.71 17.05 10.78
N ALA A 373 13.51 17.98 11.35
CA ALA A 373 14.39 18.85 10.56
C ALA A 373 15.53 18.10 9.86
N ASP A 374 15.97 16.99 10.44
CA ASP A 374 17.17 16.23 10.04
C ASP A 374 16.86 14.93 9.25
N LEU A 375 15.62 14.73 8.79
CA LEU A 375 15.22 13.47 8.09
C LEU A 375 16.05 13.14 6.84
N ARG A 376 16.64 14.16 6.21
CA ARG A 376 17.49 13.93 5.04
C ARG A 376 18.90 13.46 5.41
N GLU A 377 19.40 13.93 6.53
CA GLU A 377 20.74 13.61 7.06
C GLU A 377 20.70 12.34 7.93
N ARG A 378 19.57 12.12 8.60
CA ARG A 378 19.31 10.99 9.50
C ARG A 378 17.97 10.36 9.18
N PRO A 379 17.89 9.56 8.10
CA PRO A 379 16.65 8.88 7.75
C PRO A 379 16.24 7.93 8.87
N ALA A 380 14.94 7.96 9.24
CA ALA A 380 14.41 7.12 10.31
C ALA A 380 14.04 5.72 9.84
N GLY A 381 13.84 5.55 8.53
CA GLY A 381 13.38 4.31 7.92
C GLY A 381 14.45 3.22 7.88
N ARG A 382 13.99 1.97 8.04
CA ARG A 382 14.83 0.76 7.95
C ARG A 382 14.22 -0.23 6.99
N PHE A 383 15.06 -1.03 6.36
CA PHE A 383 14.62 -2.19 5.61
C PHE A 383 14.04 -3.24 6.57
N VAL A 384 12.81 -3.72 6.29
CA VAL A 384 12.06 -4.54 7.27
C VAL A 384 12.46 -6.01 7.32
N PHE A 385 13.20 -6.51 6.35
CA PHE A 385 13.68 -7.90 6.29
C PHE A 385 15.17 -8.02 6.62
N GLN A 386 15.69 -7.18 7.50
CA GLN A 386 17.09 -7.35 7.95
C GLN A 386 17.27 -8.73 8.57
N ILE A 387 18.22 -9.47 8.04
CA ILE A 387 18.69 -10.79 8.49
C ILE A 387 19.71 -10.60 9.61
#